data_0a4b63316c967f713fb503dda9398814
#
_entry.id   0a4b63316c967f713fb503dda9398814
#
_cell.length_a   1.000
_cell.length_b   1.000
_cell.length_c   1.000
_cell.angle_alpha   90.00
_cell.angle_beta   90.00
_cell.angle_gamma   90.00
#
_symmetry.space_group_name_H-M   'P 1'
#
loop_
_entity.id
_entity.type
_entity.pdbx_description
1 polymer ?
#
loop_
_entity_poly.entity_id
_entity_poly.type
_entity_poly.pdbx_seq_one_letter_code
_entity_poly.pdbx_strand_id
1 'polypeptide(L)'
;MQRINEDIKTGNFKQIYLLYGEERYLKNQYTTRLRKALCQDGDEMNTHFYQGKDFSLGQVIDLAETLPFLAERRVMFFKDTGLFKSGGEKLAEYLANPNDTTFFVFTESEVDKRSKLYKTCLLYTSPSPRDAHE
;
A
#
# COMPACT_ATOMS: atom_id res chain seq x y z
N MET A 1 -9.18 -11.00 0.00
CA MET A 1 -10.04 -9.88 0.40
C MET A 1 -10.65 -10.02 1.78
N GLN A 2 -10.95 -11.23 2.20
CA GLN A 2 -11.46 -11.43 3.55
C GLN A 2 -10.48 -10.92 4.61
N ARG A 3 -9.18 -11.01 4.31
CA ARG A 3 -8.16 -10.54 5.24
C ARG A 3 -8.28 -9.03 5.47
N ILE A 4 -8.58 -8.29 4.43
CA ILE A 4 -8.74 -6.85 4.57
C ILE A 4 -9.93 -6.52 5.48
N ASN A 5 -11.04 -7.21 5.28
CA ASN A 5 -12.20 -7.00 6.12
C ASN A 5 -11.90 -7.34 7.57
N GLU A 6 -11.15 -8.39 7.78
CA GLU A 6 -10.77 -8.79 9.14
C GLU A 6 -9.85 -7.78 9.79
N ASP A 7 -8.87 -7.28 9.03
CA ASP A 7 -7.97 -6.27 9.54
C ASP A 7 -8.72 -5.00 9.92
N ILE A 8 -9.67 -4.60 9.09
CA ILE A 8 -10.48 -3.42 9.39
C ILE A 8 -11.31 -3.63 10.65
N LYS A 9 -11.87 -4.82 10.80
CA LYS A 9 -12.72 -5.11 11.94
C LYS A 9 -11.94 -5.14 13.25
N THR A 10 -10.75 -5.70 13.23
CA THR A 10 -9.94 -5.86 14.43
C THR A 10 -9.03 -4.68 14.71
N GLY A 11 -8.77 -3.83 13.71
CA GLY A 11 -7.82 -2.73 13.86
C GLY A 11 -6.37 -3.16 13.69
N ASN A 12 -6.12 -4.39 13.34
CA ASN A 12 -4.76 -4.91 13.16
C ASN A 12 -4.34 -4.81 11.70
N PHE A 13 -3.95 -3.61 11.28
CA PHE A 13 -3.62 -3.37 9.89
C PHE A 13 -2.23 -3.86 9.54
N LYS A 14 -2.09 -4.36 8.29
CA LYS A 14 -0.79 -4.64 7.72
C LYS A 14 -0.20 -3.33 7.23
N GLN A 15 1.11 -3.28 7.13
CA GLN A 15 1.75 -2.06 6.66
C GLN A 15 1.60 -1.85 5.17
N ILE A 16 1.45 -2.91 4.40
CA ILE A 16 1.34 -2.82 2.95
C ILE A 16 0.16 -3.64 2.49
N TYR A 17 -0.69 -3.03 1.66
CA TYR A 17 -1.78 -3.71 0.99
C TYR A 17 -1.60 -3.59 -0.50
N LEU A 18 -1.72 -4.70 -1.21
CA LEU A 18 -1.62 -4.72 -2.66
C LEU A 18 -2.90 -5.28 -3.24
N LEU A 19 -3.64 -4.43 -3.94
CA LEU A 19 -4.87 -4.81 -4.62
C LEU A 19 -4.60 -4.76 -6.11
N TYR A 20 -4.73 -5.87 -6.80
CA TYR A 20 -4.46 -5.90 -8.23
C TYR A 20 -5.40 -6.85 -8.95
N GLY A 21 -5.42 -6.73 -10.27
CA GLY A 21 -6.31 -7.52 -11.10
C GLY A 21 -7.23 -6.62 -11.88
N GLU A 22 -8.14 -7.23 -12.63
CA GLU A 22 -9.03 -6.49 -13.52
C GLU A 22 -10.34 -6.05 -12.85
N GLU A 23 -10.61 -6.53 -11.66
CA GLU A 23 -11.85 -6.22 -10.95
C GLU A 23 -11.78 -4.82 -10.36
N ARG A 24 -11.99 -3.83 -11.22
CA ARG A 24 -11.86 -2.42 -10.81
C ARG A 24 -12.81 -2.06 -9.68
N TYR A 25 -14.04 -2.54 -9.76
CA TYR A 25 -15.03 -2.20 -8.75
C TYR A 25 -14.62 -2.68 -7.37
N LEU A 26 -14.17 -3.93 -7.28
CA LEU A 26 -13.75 -4.48 -6.01
C LEU A 26 -12.50 -3.78 -5.48
N LYS A 27 -11.56 -3.47 -6.35
CA LYS A 27 -10.36 -2.75 -5.92
C LYS A 27 -10.72 -1.39 -5.34
N ASN A 28 -11.60 -0.66 -6.01
CA ASN A 28 -12.01 0.65 -5.52
C ASN A 28 -12.77 0.54 -4.21
N GLN A 29 -13.58 -0.47 -4.08
CA GLN A 29 -14.36 -0.67 -2.87
C GLN A 29 -13.46 -0.93 -1.67
N TYR A 30 -12.49 -1.81 -1.82
CA TYR A 30 -11.58 -2.12 -0.74
C TYR A 30 -10.62 -0.98 -0.45
N THR A 31 -10.21 -0.25 -1.48
CA THR A 31 -9.38 0.93 -1.27
C THR A 31 -10.13 1.96 -0.44
N THR A 32 -11.40 2.18 -0.73
CA THR A 32 -12.22 3.11 0.02
C THR A 32 -12.37 2.66 1.47
N ARG A 33 -12.59 1.38 1.68
CA ARG A 33 -12.71 0.85 3.04
C ARG A 33 -11.42 1.02 3.84
N LEU A 34 -10.29 0.72 3.20
CA LEU A 34 -9.00 0.88 3.85
C LEU A 34 -8.73 2.35 4.16
N ARG A 35 -9.10 3.24 3.25
CA ARG A 35 -8.92 4.66 3.49
C ARG A 35 -9.69 5.12 4.72
N LYS A 36 -10.94 4.71 4.82
CA LYS A 36 -11.76 5.12 5.96
C LYS A 36 -11.24 4.54 7.26
N ALA A 37 -10.69 3.34 7.21
CA ALA A 37 -10.23 2.66 8.41
C ALA A 37 -8.85 3.14 8.85
N LEU A 38 -7.96 3.40 7.90
CA LEU A 38 -6.60 3.78 8.20
C LEU A 38 -6.43 5.27 8.48
N CYS A 39 -7.21 6.10 7.81
CA CYS A 39 -7.08 7.54 7.93
C CYS A 39 -8.12 8.07 8.90
N GLN A 40 -7.69 8.96 9.78
CA GLN A 40 -8.62 9.60 10.68
C GLN A 40 -9.42 10.66 9.95
N ASP A 41 -10.61 10.94 10.44
CA ASP A 41 -11.47 11.93 9.82
C ASP A 41 -10.77 13.27 9.72
N GLY A 42 -10.72 13.81 8.50
CA GLY A 42 -10.15 15.12 8.28
C GLY A 42 -8.64 15.17 8.29
N ASP A 43 -7.98 14.04 8.41
CA ASP A 43 -6.51 14.02 8.44
C ASP A 43 -5.97 13.97 7.03
N GLU A 44 -5.83 15.12 6.40
CA GLU A 44 -5.27 15.21 5.07
C GLU A 44 -3.77 15.44 5.08
N MET A 45 -3.20 15.81 6.20
CA MET A 45 -1.77 16.09 6.28
C MET A 45 -0.93 14.83 6.23
N ASN A 46 -1.48 13.71 6.66
CA ASN A 46 -0.75 12.45 6.70
C ASN A 46 -1.30 11.42 5.72
N THR A 47 -2.15 11.86 4.77
CA THR A 47 -2.72 10.99 3.76
C THR A 47 -2.31 11.51 2.39
N HIS A 48 -1.67 10.65 1.60
CA HIS A 48 -1.08 11.06 0.33
C HIS A 48 -1.55 10.14 -0.80
N PHE A 49 -1.81 10.72 -1.96
CA PHE A 49 -2.29 9.96 -3.12
C PHE A 49 -1.37 10.16 -4.30
N TYR A 50 -1.02 9.06 -4.96
CA TYR A 50 -0.16 9.07 -6.13
C TYR A 50 -0.82 8.24 -7.21
N GLN A 51 -0.87 8.76 -8.43
CA GLN A 51 -1.49 8.06 -9.54
C GLN A 51 -0.61 8.20 -10.78
N GLY A 52 -0.53 7.11 -11.55
CA GLY A 52 0.28 7.12 -12.75
C GLY A 52 1.75 7.25 -12.40
N LYS A 53 2.46 8.04 -13.18
CA LYS A 53 3.89 8.24 -12.97
C LYS A 53 4.28 9.69 -12.70
N ASP A 54 3.32 10.50 -12.32
CA ASP A 54 3.52 11.93 -12.08
C ASP A 54 4.00 12.21 -10.67
N PHE A 55 5.02 11.50 -10.24
CA PHE A 55 5.59 11.75 -8.93
C PHE A 55 7.03 11.26 -8.89
N SER A 56 7.79 11.79 -7.94
CA SER A 56 9.17 11.39 -7.74
C SER A 56 9.23 10.31 -6.67
N LEU A 57 9.76 9.15 -7.03
CA LEU A 57 9.87 8.06 -6.08
C LEU A 57 10.80 8.41 -4.92
N GLY A 58 11.84 9.20 -5.20
CA GLY A 58 12.70 9.67 -4.14
C GLY A 58 11.98 10.51 -3.11
N GLN A 59 11.10 11.41 -3.58
CA GLN A 59 10.31 12.23 -2.68
C GLN A 59 9.31 11.40 -1.89
N VAL A 60 8.75 10.37 -2.52
CA VAL A 60 7.83 9.48 -1.83
C VAL A 60 8.55 8.77 -0.67
N ILE A 61 9.73 8.27 -0.94
CA ILE A 61 10.50 7.56 0.10
C ILE A 61 10.91 8.52 1.21
N ASP A 62 11.35 9.73 0.85
CA ASP A 62 11.71 10.71 1.86
C ASP A 62 10.53 11.03 2.78
N LEU A 63 9.36 11.20 2.20
CA LEU A 63 8.16 11.48 2.98
C LEU A 63 7.77 10.28 3.83
N ALA A 64 7.91 9.09 3.27
CA ALA A 64 7.55 7.87 4.00
C ALA A 64 8.43 7.66 5.23
N GLU A 65 9.64 8.19 5.21
CA GLU A 65 10.55 8.05 6.33
C GLU A 65 10.30 9.06 7.45
N THR A 66 9.41 10.03 7.21
CA THR A 66 9.09 11.02 8.25
C THR A 66 7.96 10.50 9.13
N LEU A 67 7.96 10.96 10.37
CA LEU A 67 6.89 10.59 11.29
C LEU A 67 5.61 11.34 10.94
N PRO A 68 4.44 10.75 11.23
CA PRO A 68 3.18 11.43 10.97
C PRO A 68 3.05 12.69 11.83
N PHE A 69 2.40 13.68 11.27
CA PHE A 69 2.21 14.95 11.97
C PHE A 69 0.91 14.90 12.78
N LEU A 70 1.05 14.86 14.09
CA LEU A 70 -0.09 14.85 15.00
C LEU A 70 -1.08 13.72 14.74
N ALA A 71 -0.56 12.56 14.33
CA ALA A 71 -1.40 11.41 14.00
C ALA A 71 -0.64 10.13 14.30
N GLU A 72 -1.37 9.02 14.32
CA GLU A 72 -0.75 7.73 14.61
C GLU A 72 -0.06 7.13 13.40
N ARG A 73 -0.48 7.50 12.21
CA ARG A 73 0.05 6.88 11.01
C ARG A 73 0.01 7.81 9.81
N ARG A 74 0.91 7.55 8.89
CA ARG A 74 0.93 8.19 7.58
C ARG A 74 0.52 7.12 6.57
N VAL A 75 -0.41 7.45 5.67
CA VAL A 75 -0.93 6.48 4.71
C VAL A 75 -0.69 6.99 3.31
N MET A 76 -0.11 6.15 2.46
CA MET A 76 0.22 6.52 1.10
C MET A 76 -0.50 5.58 0.14
N PHE A 77 -1.32 6.15 -0.72
CA PHE A 77 -2.11 5.41 -1.69
C PHE A 77 -1.52 5.55 -3.08
N PHE A 78 -1.34 4.44 -3.76
CA PHE A 78 -0.80 4.41 -5.11
C PHE A 78 -1.81 3.74 -6.04
N LYS A 79 -2.06 4.34 -7.19
CA LYS A 79 -3.03 3.80 -8.14
C LYS A 79 -2.47 3.80 -9.54
N ASP A 80 -2.46 2.62 -10.17
CA ASP A 80 -2.05 2.46 -11.57
C ASP A 80 -0.70 3.11 -11.87
N THR A 81 0.27 2.85 -11.01
CA THR A 81 1.60 3.44 -11.15
C THR A 81 2.52 2.62 -12.05
N GLY A 82 2.22 1.34 -12.22
CA GLY A 82 3.07 0.47 -13.02
C GLY A 82 4.37 0.09 -12.31
N LEU A 83 4.53 0.46 -11.06
CA LEU A 83 5.76 0.17 -10.33
C LEU A 83 6.01 -1.32 -10.14
N PHE A 84 4.96 -2.11 -10.16
CA PHE A 84 5.09 -3.55 -10.00
C PHE A 84 5.49 -4.24 -11.29
N LYS A 85 5.57 -3.50 -12.38
CA LYS A 85 6.04 -4.04 -13.66
C LYS A 85 7.45 -3.55 -13.96
N SER A 86 7.76 -2.33 -13.61
CA SER A 86 9.10 -1.79 -13.80
C SER A 86 9.25 -0.52 -12.97
N GLY A 87 10.48 -0.25 -12.57
CA GLY A 87 10.80 1.00 -11.88
C GLY A 87 10.54 1.01 -10.40
N GLY A 88 10.21 -0.12 -9.80
CA GLY A 88 9.89 -0.17 -8.38
C GLY A 88 11.02 -0.64 -7.48
N GLU A 89 12.23 -0.78 -8.01
CA GLU A 89 13.33 -1.35 -7.22
C GLU A 89 13.69 -0.50 -6.02
N LYS A 90 13.72 0.81 -6.19
CA LYS A 90 14.05 1.71 -5.08
C LYS A 90 13.03 1.61 -3.96
N LEU A 91 11.76 1.56 -4.34
CA LEU A 91 10.71 1.44 -3.35
C LEU A 91 10.78 0.08 -2.66
N ALA A 92 11.13 -0.97 -3.40
CA ALA A 92 11.27 -2.29 -2.82
C ALA A 92 12.37 -2.31 -1.77
N GLU A 93 13.47 -1.61 -2.01
CA GLU A 93 14.55 -1.52 -1.04
C GLU A 93 14.11 -0.84 0.25
N TYR A 94 13.34 0.23 0.12
CA TYR A 94 12.82 0.91 1.29
C TYR A 94 11.82 0.03 2.03
N LEU A 95 10.93 -0.63 1.30
CA LEU A 95 9.89 -1.44 1.92
C LEU A 95 10.40 -2.72 2.55
N ALA A 96 11.66 -3.05 2.34
CA ALA A 96 12.26 -4.17 3.06
C ALA A 96 12.37 -3.88 4.54
N ASN A 97 12.39 -2.60 4.92
CA ASN A 97 12.46 -2.18 6.32
C ASN A 97 11.78 -0.82 6.50
N PRO A 98 10.47 -0.76 6.36
CA PRO A 98 9.76 0.52 6.41
C PRO A 98 9.53 1.02 7.82
N ASN A 99 9.23 2.32 7.95
CA ASN A 99 8.84 2.89 9.22
C ASN A 99 7.56 2.24 9.72
N ASP A 100 7.49 1.99 11.02
CA ASP A 100 6.31 1.37 11.62
C ASP A 100 5.04 2.20 11.48
N THR A 101 5.18 3.51 11.34
CA THR A 101 4.05 4.41 11.31
C THR A 101 3.58 4.74 9.90
N THR A 102 4.24 4.24 8.88
CA THR A 102 3.89 4.51 7.49
C THR A 102 3.24 3.29 6.86
N PHE A 103 2.07 3.50 6.27
CA PHE A 103 1.28 2.44 5.66
C PHE A 103 1.11 2.70 4.18
N PHE A 104 1.10 1.63 3.38
CA PHE A 104 1.03 1.72 1.93
C PHE A 104 -0.15 0.92 1.39
N VAL A 105 -0.90 1.53 0.48
CA VAL A 105 -1.99 0.84 -0.21
C VAL A 105 -1.76 1.00 -1.71
N PHE A 106 -1.53 -0.11 -2.38
CA PHE A 106 -1.30 -0.13 -3.82
C PHE A 106 -2.53 -0.69 -4.52
N THR A 107 -3.03 0.01 -5.51
CA THR A 107 -4.13 -0.44 -6.35
C THR A 107 -3.66 -0.43 -7.78
N GLU A 108 -3.35 -1.61 -8.32
CA GLU A 108 -2.76 -1.74 -9.65
C GLU A 108 -3.59 -2.65 -10.53
N SER A 109 -3.58 -2.37 -11.83
CA SER A 109 -4.27 -3.23 -12.78
C SER A 109 -3.46 -4.50 -13.05
N GLU A 110 -2.15 -4.37 -13.17
CA GLU A 110 -1.27 -5.48 -13.47
C GLU A 110 -0.02 -5.44 -12.60
N VAL A 111 0.45 -6.61 -12.23
CA VAL A 111 1.71 -6.72 -11.49
C VAL A 111 2.53 -7.84 -12.12
N ASP A 112 3.85 -7.69 -12.06
CA ASP A 112 4.76 -8.76 -12.43
C ASP A 112 5.17 -9.45 -11.13
N LYS A 113 4.72 -10.68 -10.97
CA LYS A 113 4.96 -11.41 -9.72
C LYS A 113 6.44 -11.75 -9.53
N ARG A 114 7.25 -11.54 -10.55
CA ARG A 114 8.69 -11.73 -10.43
C ARG A 114 9.40 -10.48 -9.96
N SER A 115 8.70 -9.35 -9.93
CA SER A 115 9.33 -8.09 -9.55
C SER A 115 9.72 -8.11 -8.08
N LYS A 116 10.78 -7.38 -7.77
CA LYS A 116 11.26 -7.27 -6.40
C LYS A 116 10.23 -6.61 -5.52
N LEU A 117 9.52 -5.61 -6.06
CA LEU A 117 8.51 -4.90 -5.29
C LEU A 117 7.36 -5.82 -4.89
N TYR A 118 6.91 -6.67 -5.82
CA TYR A 118 5.85 -7.61 -5.50
C TYR A 118 6.27 -8.56 -4.38
N LYS A 119 7.47 -9.10 -4.49
CA LYS A 119 7.96 -10.04 -3.48
C LYS A 119 8.12 -9.39 -2.13
N THR A 120 8.58 -8.14 -2.11
CA THR A 120 8.74 -7.42 -0.86
C THR A 120 7.38 -7.13 -0.22
N CYS A 121 6.40 -6.76 -1.02
CA CYS A 121 5.07 -6.49 -0.49
C CYS A 121 4.45 -7.72 0.14
N LEU A 122 4.72 -8.89 -0.40
CA LEU A 122 4.15 -10.12 0.15
C LEU A 122 4.61 -10.38 1.58
N LEU A 123 5.77 -9.89 1.95
CA LEU A 123 6.26 -10.07 3.31
C LEU A 123 5.36 -9.38 4.34
N TYR A 124 4.61 -8.38 3.92
CA TYR A 124 3.77 -7.60 4.82
C TYR A 124 2.28 -7.76 4.59
N THR A 125 1.88 -8.36 3.47
CA THR A 125 0.46 -8.45 3.14
C THR A 125 -0.06 -9.88 3.15
N SER A 126 0.81 -10.86 2.99
CA SER A 126 0.39 -12.25 2.87
C SER A 126 1.31 -13.13 3.70
N PRO A 127 1.13 -13.12 4.99
CA PRO A 127 2.02 -13.90 5.88
C PRO A 127 1.94 -15.39 5.67
N SER A 128 0.89 -15.88 5.01
CA SER A 128 0.72 -17.31 4.78
C SER A 128 0.78 -17.59 3.29
N PRO A 129 1.64 -18.53 2.85
CA PRO A 129 1.70 -18.87 1.43
C PRO A 129 0.36 -19.35 0.87
N ARG A 130 -0.46 -19.93 1.74
CA ARG A 130 -1.76 -20.41 1.31
C ARG A 130 -2.63 -19.26 0.82
N ASP A 131 -2.49 -18.11 1.42
CA ASP A 131 -3.28 -16.96 1.04
C ASP A 131 -2.92 -16.46 -0.35
N ALA A 132 -1.72 -16.77 -0.81
CA ALA A 132 -1.26 -16.24 -2.07
C ALA A 132 -1.92 -16.92 -3.26
N HIS A 133 -2.51 -18.08 -3.08
CA HIS A 133 -3.08 -18.79 -4.20
C HIS A 133 -4.55 -19.11 -4.04
N GLU A 134 -5.22 -18.43 -3.20
CA GLU A 134 -6.66 -18.61 -3.08
C GLU A 134 -7.43 -17.70 -3.97
#